data_12a1f3a9ebaa29187a142de94ddec9b3
#
_entry.id   12a1f3a9ebaa29187a142de94ddec9b3
#
_cell.length_a   1.000
_cell.length_b   1.000
_cell.length_c   1.000
_cell.angle_alpha   90.00
_cell.angle_beta   90.00
_cell.angle_gamma   90.00
#
_symmetry.space_group_name_H-M   'P 1'
#
loop_
_entity.id
_entity.type
_entity.pdbx_description
1 polymer ?
#
loop_
_entity_poly.entity_id
_entity_poly.type
_entity_poly.pdbx_seq_one_letter_code
_entity_poly.pdbx_strand_id
1 'polypeptide(L)'
;AAFPQILINDLFELTTKQKEEANYNVQKAIEKLRLFQLADGSFSYWPGSPSYSDWGTSYAGHFMIEARKAGFRIPEDLIQNWYKFQKSKSNLSLKILKQTEYWYPTNYAYRLYTLALYGKPDWSGMNQLFLVKTENTFSKMLLAGAYALSGKKDIAESLLNQGPLEFKAYRDDFYNFGSDIRDQAMLVQVLVLLEKNQEALGLLNKIIKKSNSDYYSTQEQAM
;
A
#
# COMPACT_ATOMS: atom_id res chain seq x y z
N ALA A 1 6.65 -14.14 2.74
CA ALA A 1 5.65 -13.62 2.08
C ALA A 1 4.24 -14.08 2.39
N ALA A 2 3.67 -13.48 3.44
CA ALA A 2 2.32 -13.80 3.88
C ALA A 2 1.23 -12.99 3.16
N PHE A 3 1.55 -11.78 2.66
CA PHE A 3 0.55 -10.91 2.04
C PHE A 3 -0.13 -11.58 0.83
N PRO A 4 0.58 -12.17 -0.15
CA PRO A 4 -0.08 -12.88 -1.24
C PRO A 4 -0.98 -14.03 -0.79
N GLN A 5 -0.68 -14.63 0.37
CA GLN A 5 -1.43 -15.78 0.88
C GLN A 5 -2.78 -15.41 1.50
N ILE A 6 -3.05 -14.12 1.74
CA ILE A 6 -4.34 -13.64 2.24
C ILE A 6 -5.46 -14.01 1.27
N LEU A 7 -5.25 -13.83 -0.04
CA LEU A 7 -6.26 -14.02 -1.08
C LEU A 7 -6.10 -15.30 -1.88
N ILE A 8 -5.11 -16.13 -1.57
CA ILE A 8 -4.80 -17.32 -2.37
C ILE A 8 -5.97 -18.31 -2.43
N ASN A 9 -6.78 -18.37 -1.36
CA ASN A 9 -7.97 -19.23 -1.31
C ASN A 9 -9.08 -18.78 -2.28
N ASP A 10 -9.11 -17.48 -2.63
CA ASP A 10 -10.11 -16.90 -3.52
C ASP A 10 -9.69 -17.03 -4.99
N LEU A 11 -8.39 -17.20 -5.23
CA LEU A 11 -7.81 -17.24 -6.58
C LEU A 11 -7.61 -18.67 -7.11
N PHE A 12 -7.44 -19.64 -6.23
CA PHE A 12 -7.08 -21.02 -6.60
C PHE A 12 -7.89 -22.05 -5.82
N GLU A 13 -8.20 -23.17 -6.48
CA GLU A 13 -8.72 -24.36 -5.79
C GLU A 13 -7.59 -25.05 -5.04
N LEU A 14 -7.52 -24.80 -3.75
CA LEU A 14 -6.51 -25.38 -2.87
C LEU A 14 -7.04 -26.62 -2.16
N THR A 15 -6.15 -27.59 -1.93
CA THR A 15 -6.41 -28.69 -1.00
C THR A 15 -6.56 -28.17 0.43
N THR A 16 -7.21 -28.94 1.31
CA THR A 16 -7.37 -28.60 2.74
C THR A 16 -6.01 -28.29 3.38
N LYS A 17 -5.00 -29.09 3.12
CA LYS A 17 -3.65 -28.88 3.65
C LYS A 17 -3.03 -27.56 3.19
N GLN A 18 -3.18 -27.21 1.91
CA GLN A 18 -2.66 -25.94 1.39
C GLN A 18 -3.37 -24.73 2.00
N LYS A 19 -4.69 -24.81 2.22
CA LYS A 19 -5.47 -23.77 2.91
C LYS A 19 -5.00 -23.59 4.36
N GLU A 20 -4.82 -24.68 5.09
CA GLU A 20 -4.31 -24.65 6.46
C GLU A 20 -2.92 -24.03 6.54
N GLU A 21 -2.02 -24.39 5.62
CA GLU A 21 -0.66 -23.84 5.55
C GLU A 21 -0.67 -22.34 5.24
N ALA A 22 -1.46 -21.88 4.26
CA ALA A 22 -1.61 -20.47 3.94
C ALA A 22 -2.14 -19.67 5.14
N ASN A 23 -3.20 -20.16 5.79
CA ASN A 23 -3.78 -19.54 6.97
C ASN A 23 -2.78 -19.48 8.14
N TYR A 24 -2.04 -20.57 8.37
CA TYR A 24 -0.99 -20.61 9.39
C TYR A 24 0.11 -19.56 9.10
N ASN A 25 0.54 -19.43 7.85
CA ASN A 25 1.57 -18.48 7.47
C ASN A 25 1.12 -17.03 7.67
N VAL A 26 -0.14 -16.70 7.30
CA VAL A 26 -0.71 -15.36 7.54
C VAL A 26 -0.82 -15.07 9.04
N GLN A 27 -1.33 -16.02 9.84
CA GLN A 27 -1.46 -15.85 11.27
C GLN A 27 -0.08 -15.67 11.95
N LYS A 28 0.92 -16.45 11.54
CA LYS A 28 2.30 -16.31 12.04
C LYS A 28 2.95 -14.99 11.65
N ALA A 29 2.65 -14.47 10.46
CA ALA A 29 3.12 -13.15 10.07
C ALA A 29 2.50 -12.04 10.95
N ILE A 30 1.20 -12.12 11.25
CA ILE A 30 0.53 -11.18 12.16
C ILE A 30 1.17 -11.20 13.55
N GLU A 31 1.42 -12.38 14.10
CA GLU A 31 2.09 -12.54 15.41
C GLU A 31 3.51 -11.91 15.39
N LYS A 32 4.26 -12.15 14.32
CA LYS A 32 5.62 -11.63 14.16
C LYS A 32 5.68 -10.11 14.03
N LEU A 33 4.63 -9.44 13.54
CA LEU A 33 4.63 -7.98 13.42
C LEU A 33 4.92 -7.26 14.74
N ARG A 34 4.56 -7.86 15.89
CA ARG A 34 4.91 -7.30 17.21
C ARG A 34 6.41 -7.13 17.44
N LEU A 35 7.25 -7.96 16.80
CA LEU A 35 8.71 -7.87 16.93
C LEU A 35 9.29 -6.68 16.18
N PHE A 36 8.53 -6.13 15.24
CA PHE A 36 8.93 -5.03 14.38
C PHE A 36 8.29 -3.70 14.80
N GLN A 37 7.18 -3.73 15.59
CA GLN A 37 6.52 -2.52 16.02
C GLN A 37 7.32 -1.81 17.12
N LEU A 38 7.61 -0.53 16.89
CA LEU A 38 8.28 0.34 17.84
C LEU A 38 7.25 0.94 18.82
N ALA A 39 7.77 1.52 19.93
CA ALA A 39 6.94 2.09 20.99
C ALA A 39 6.00 3.22 20.51
N ASP A 40 6.36 3.94 19.45
CA ASP A 40 5.54 4.98 18.84
C ASP A 40 4.47 4.46 17.87
N GLY A 41 4.45 3.15 17.62
CA GLY A 41 3.51 2.48 16.71
C GLY A 41 3.99 2.32 15.27
N SER A 42 5.15 2.85 14.93
CA SER A 42 5.81 2.60 13.64
C SER A 42 6.38 1.19 13.54
N PHE A 43 6.84 0.81 12.35
CA PHE A 43 7.49 -0.48 12.14
C PHE A 43 8.93 -0.29 11.66
N SER A 44 9.84 -1.00 12.29
CA SER A 44 11.23 -1.12 11.86
C SER A 44 11.35 -2.13 10.72
N TYR A 45 12.47 -2.07 9.98
CA TYR A 45 12.77 -3.03 8.93
C TYR A 45 13.28 -4.37 9.48
N TRP A 46 13.99 -4.31 10.62
CA TRP A 46 14.57 -5.45 11.31
C TRP A 46 14.13 -5.47 12.78
N PRO A 47 13.86 -6.65 13.34
CA PRO A 47 13.54 -6.75 14.76
C PRO A 47 14.66 -6.14 15.63
N GLY A 48 14.27 -5.31 16.61
CA GLY A 48 15.21 -4.65 17.51
C GLY A 48 15.93 -3.41 16.94
N SER A 49 15.70 -3.05 15.67
CA SER A 49 16.20 -1.79 15.13
C SER A 49 15.46 -0.60 15.75
N PRO A 50 16.17 0.46 16.17
CA PRO A 50 15.53 1.66 16.71
C PRO A 50 14.91 2.57 15.63
N SER A 51 15.28 2.36 14.37
CA SER A 51 14.84 3.18 13.24
C SER A 51 13.63 2.58 12.55
N TYR A 52 12.59 3.39 12.35
CA TYR A 52 11.42 2.95 11.59
C TYR A 52 11.64 3.06 10.08
N SER A 53 10.92 2.24 9.35
CA SER A 53 10.77 2.35 7.89
C SER A 53 9.44 3.02 7.58
N ASP A 54 9.46 4.12 6.86
CA ASP A 54 8.24 4.86 6.49
C ASP A 54 7.35 4.04 5.54
N TRP A 55 7.96 3.50 4.49
CA TRP A 55 7.30 2.56 3.58
C TRP A 55 6.85 1.29 4.29
N GLY A 56 7.74 0.65 5.05
CA GLY A 56 7.46 -0.59 5.78
C GLY A 56 6.31 -0.44 6.78
N THR A 57 6.21 0.73 7.42
CA THR A 57 5.10 1.04 8.35
C THR A 57 3.76 1.10 7.60
N SER A 58 3.70 1.74 6.44
CA SER A 58 2.48 1.78 5.61
C SER A 58 2.16 0.39 5.06
N TYR A 59 3.15 -0.38 4.60
CA TYR A 59 2.99 -1.73 4.08
C TYR A 59 2.49 -2.72 5.15
N ALA A 60 3.00 -2.64 6.38
CA ALA A 60 2.52 -3.44 7.50
C ALA A 60 1.05 -3.12 7.83
N GLY A 61 0.68 -1.84 7.79
CA GLY A 61 -0.71 -1.41 7.96
C GLY A 61 -1.62 -1.95 6.86
N HIS A 62 -1.21 -1.85 5.62
CA HIS A 62 -1.94 -2.40 4.48
C HIS A 62 -2.18 -3.90 4.65
N PHE A 63 -1.12 -4.67 4.96
CA PHE A 63 -1.24 -6.10 5.25
C PHE A 63 -2.24 -6.38 6.38
N MET A 64 -2.16 -5.66 7.51
CA MET A 64 -3.08 -5.87 8.64
C MET A 64 -4.54 -5.58 8.26
N ILE A 65 -4.78 -4.55 7.44
CA ILE A 65 -6.12 -4.18 7.00
C ILE A 65 -6.70 -5.27 6.10
N GLU A 66 -5.93 -5.72 5.09
CA GLU A 66 -6.39 -6.77 4.17
C GLU A 66 -6.56 -8.12 4.87
N ALA A 67 -5.64 -8.48 5.78
CA ALA A 67 -5.81 -9.68 6.60
C ALA A 67 -7.09 -9.61 7.47
N ARG A 68 -7.40 -8.45 8.06
CA ARG A 68 -8.66 -8.26 8.82
C ARG A 68 -9.89 -8.41 7.94
N LYS A 69 -9.88 -7.86 6.73
CA LYS A 69 -10.98 -8.02 5.76
C LYS A 69 -11.19 -9.49 5.37
N ALA A 70 -10.10 -10.23 5.23
CA ALA A 70 -10.12 -11.67 4.95
C ALA A 70 -10.47 -12.55 6.17
N GLY A 71 -10.83 -11.95 7.32
CA GLY A 71 -11.30 -12.65 8.51
C GLY A 71 -10.20 -13.03 9.52
N PHE A 72 -8.95 -12.66 9.30
CA PHE A 72 -7.88 -12.90 10.28
C PHE A 72 -8.00 -11.96 11.47
N ARG A 73 -7.70 -12.49 12.67
CA ARG A 73 -7.72 -11.71 13.90
C ARG A 73 -6.44 -10.86 14.00
N ILE A 74 -6.59 -9.55 13.86
CA ILE A 74 -5.53 -8.58 14.11
C ILE A 74 -5.64 -8.09 15.56
N PRO A 75 -4.55 -8.14 16.37
CA PRO A 75 -4.54 -7.56 17.71
C PRO A 75 -4.87 -6.07 17.66
N GLU A 76 -5.85 -5.64 18.47
CA GLU A 76 -6.38 -4.29 18.40
C GLU A 76 -5.32 -3.24 18.79
N ASP A 77 -4.50 -3.51 19.80
CA ASP A 77 -3.38 -2.66 20.20
C ASP A 77 -2.37 -2.45 19.07
N LEU A 78 -2.05 -3.50 18.31
CA LEU A 78 -1.09 -3.45 17.20
C LEU A 78 -1.55 -2.47 16.11
N ILE A 79 -2.80 -2.59 15.66
CA ILE A 79 -3.33 -1.75 14.60
C ILE A 79 -3.68 -0.33 15.09
N GLN A 80 -4.10 -0.17 16.33
CA GLN A 80 -4.37 1.16 16.90
C GLN A 80 -3.09 1.98 17.10
N ASN A 81 -2.00 1.34 17.55
CA ASN A 81 -0.70 2.02 17.65
C ASN A 81 -0.19 2.44 16.27
N TRP A 82 -0.28 1.55 15.27
CA TRP A 82 0.00 1.88 13.87
C TRP A 82 -0.84 3.08 13.39
N TYR A 83 -2.13 3.07 13.63
CA TYR A 83 -3.02 4.16 13.21
C TYR A 83 -2.63 5.50 13.86
N LYS A 84 -2.37 5.52 15.17
CA LYS A 84 -1.93 6.73 15.89
C LYS A 84 -0.66 7.30 15.28
N PHE A 85 0.33 6.45 15.00
CA PHE A 85 1.57 6.85 14.33
C PHE A 85 1.29 7.43 12.94
N GLN A 86 0.59 6.71 12.09
CA GLN A 86 0.27 7.16 10.73
C GLN A 86 -0.46 8.52 10.75
N LYS A 87 -1.44 8.67 11.63
CA LYS A 87 -2.20 9.91 11.79
C LYS A 87 -1.35 11.07 12.28
N SER A 88 -0.43 10.84 13.20
CA SER A 88 0.49 11.88 13.69
C SER A 88 1.42 12.38 12.57
N LYS A 89 1.89 11.47 11.72
CA LYS A 89 2.77 11.80 10.59
C LYS A 89 2.04 12.40 9.39
N SER A 90 0.76 12.13 9.20
CA SER A 90 -0.05 12.73 8.13
C SER A 90 -0.47 14.18 8.41
N ASN A 91 -0.49 14.59 9.67
CA ASN A 91 -0.82 15.96 10.08
C ASN A 91 0.35 16.95 9.93
N LEU A 92 1.53 16.49 9.54
CA LEU A 92 2.68 17.36 9.34
C LEU A 92 2.45 18.27 8.12
N SER A 93 2.76 19.57 8.27
CA SER A 93 2.72 20.51 7.15
C SER A 93 3.63 20.04 6.02
N LEU A 94 3.11 19.99 4.80
CA LEU A 94 3.90 19.67 3.60
C LEU A 94 5.10 20.61 3.40
N LYS A 95 5.00 21.86 3.91
CA LYS A 95 6.12 22.79 3.89
C LYS A 95 7.28 22.25 4.75
N ILE A 96 7.00 21.68 5.91
CA ILE A 96 8.00 21.07 6.79
C ILE A 96 8.55 19.80 6.14
N LEU A 97 7.68 18.96 5.59
CA LEU A 97 8.09 17.71 4.93
C LEU A 97 9.02 17.98 3.73
N LYS A 98 8.72 18.99 2.91
CA LYS A 98 9.56 19.38 1.77
C LYS A 98 10.91 19.98 2.15
N GLN A 99 11.07 20.46 3.37
CA GLN A 99 12.35 20.99 3.89
C GLN A 99 13.25 19.88 4.45
N THR A 100 12.75 18.66 4.60
CA THR A 100 13.56 17.53 5.01
C THR A 100 14.32 16.97 3.82
N GLU A 101 15.57 16.62 4.01
CA GLU A 101 16.48 16.03 2.99
C GLU A 101 15.90 14.73 2.36
N TYR A 102 14.97 14.09 3.06
CA TYR A 102 14.38 12.80 2.70
C TYR A 102 12.86 12.90 2.42
N TRP A 103 12.43 13.93 1.67
CA TRP A 103 11.05 14.02 1.21
C TRP A 103 10.75 13.02 0.09
N TYR A 104 9.97 12.01 0.42
CA TYR A 104 9.46 11.04 -0.56
C TYR A 104 7.94 11.17 -0.69
N PRO A 105 7.43 11.86 -1.73
CA PRO A 105 5.99 12.03 -1.97
C PRO A 105 5.24 10.70 -1.98
N THR A 106 5.87 9.65 -2.48
CA THR A 106 5.32 8.29 -2.56
C THR A 106 5.01 7.71 -1.18
N ASN A 107 5.93 7.84 -0.21
CA ASN A 107 5.71 7.34 1.14
C ASN A 107 4.56 8.08 1.83
N TYR A 108 4.45 9.38 1.62
CA TYR A 108 3.36 10.18 2.16
C TYR A 108 2.02 9.85 1.50
N ALA A 109 1.99 9.70 0.17
CA ALA A 109 0.80 9.27 -0.56
C ALA A 109 0.33 7.87 -0.11
N TYR A 110 1.27 6.93 0.09
CA TYR A 110 0.95 5.59 0.56
C TYR A 110 0.39 5.59 2.00
N ARG A 111 0.92 6.44 2.87
CA ARG A 111 0.33 6.68 4.21
C ARG A 111 -1.13 7.12 4.10
N LEU A 112 -1.42 8.12 3.26
CA LEU A 112 -2.78 8.62 3.07
C LEU A 112 -3.71 7.55 2.49
N TYR A 113 -3.21 6.76 1.53
CA TYR A 113 -3.93 5.63 0.97
C TYR A 113 -4.29 4.59 2.05
N THR A 114 -3.32 4.19 2.87
CA THR A 114 -3.56 3.18 3.93
C THR A 114 -4.47 3.70 5.04
N LEU A 115 -4.44 4.98 5.37
CA LEU A 115 -5.40 5.61 6.29
C LEU A 115 -6.83 5.59 5.71
N ALA A 116 -6.98 5.90 4.42
CA ALA A 116 -8.27 5.80 3.73
C ALA A 116 -8.78 4.35 3.67
N LEU A 117 -7.89 3.40 3.37
CA LEU A 117 -8.18 1.96 3.34
C LEU A 117 -8.63 1.44 4.72
N TYR A 118 -8.10 2.00 5.80
CA TYR A 118 -8.51 1.71 7.18
C TYR A 118 -9.87 2.34 7.54
N GLY A 119 -10.47 3.12 6.65
CA GLY A 119 -11.73 3.83 6.87
C GLY A 119 -11.59 5.11 7.70
N LYS A 120 -10.37 5.61 7.89
CA LYS A 120 -10.08 6.85 8.62
C LYS A 120 -9.20 7.81 7.78
N PRO A 121 -9.73 8.34 6.65
CA PRO A 121 -8.97 9.20 5.76
C PRO A 121 -8.49 10.47 6.45
N ASP A 122 -7.30 10.93 6.10
CA ASP A 122 -6.81 12.24 6.50
C ASP A 122 -7.06 13.27 5.42
N TRP A 123 -8.21 13.91 5.46
CA TRP A 123 -8.63 14.93 4.51
C TRP A 123 -7.63 16.09 4.38
N SER A 124 -7.05 16.53 5.50
CA SER A 124 -6.06 17.60 5.51
C SER A 124 -4.83 17.22 4.71
N GLY A 125 -4.25 16.06 5.00
CA GLY A 125 -3.09 15.54 4.28
C GLY A 125 -3.36 15.30 2.81
N MET A 126 -4.51 14.70 2.48
CA MET A 126 -4.93 14.46 1.10
C MET A 126 -5.06 15.76 0.31
N ASN A 127 -5.73 16.77 0.85
CA ASN A 127 -5.89 18.07 0.20
C ASN A 127 -4.55 18.81 0.05
N GLN A 128 -3.67 18.73 1.05
CA GLN A 128 -2.33 19.32 0.95
C GLN A 128 -1.51 18.67 -0.18
N LEU A 129 -1.51 17.33 -0.26
CA LEU A 129 -0.79 16.63 -1.33
C LEU A 129 -1.37 16.94 -2.71
N PHE A 130 -2.69 17.06 -2.83
CA PHE A 130 -3.39 17.47 -4.04
C PHE A 130 -2.91 18.87 -4.52
N LEU A 131 -2.82 19.83 -3.61
CA LEU A 131 -2.39 21.21 -3.92
C LEU A 131 -0.91 21.30 -4.31
N VAL A 132 -0.08 20.37 -3.85
CA VAL A 132 1.35 20.33 -4.22
C VAL A 132 1.56 19.95 -5.69
N LYS A 133 0.59 19.29 -6.32
CA LYS A 133 0.66 18.84 -7.72
C LYS A 133 1.93 18.02 -7.99
N THR A 134 2.12 16.95 -7.20
CA THR A 134 3.27 16.06 -7.42
C THR A 134 3.32 15.55 -8.86
N GLU A 135 4.48 15.55 -9.49
CA GLU A 135 4.67 14.98 -10.83
C GLU A 135 4.86 13.46 -10.81
N ASN A 136 5.12 12.89 -9.64
CA ASN A 136 5.32 11.46 -9.51
C ASN A 136 4.00 10.70 -9.75
N THR A 137 3.94 9.92 -10.81
CA THR A 137 2.75 9.17 -11.24
C THR A 137 2.22 8.23 -10.16
N PHE A 138 3.10 7.51 -9.48
CA PHE A 138 2.71 6.58 -8.43
C PHE A 138 2.11 7.28 -7.21
N SER A 139 2.66 8.44 -6.82
CA SER A 139 2.08 9.26 -5.75
C SER A 139 0.69 9.81 -6.11
N LYS A 140 0.49 10.25 -7.35
CA LYS A 140 -0.85 10.69 -7.85
C LYS A 140 -1.85 9.55 -7.78
N MET A 141 -1.46 8.37 -8.23
CA MET A 141 -2.30 7.18 -8.23
C MET A 141 -2.70 6.77 -6.80
N LEU A 142 -1.76 6.74 -5.86
CA LEU A 142 -2.05 6.44 -4.45
C LEU A 142 -3.00 7.47 -3.84
N LEU A 143 -2.81 8.75 -4.16
CA LEU A 143 -3.72 9.81 -3.73
C LEU A 143 -5.11 9.66 -4.36
N ALA A 144 -5.19 9.33 -5.65
CA ALA A 144 -6.46 9.02 -6.30
C ALA A 144 -7.17 7.83 -5.63
N GLY A 145 -6.43 6.76 -5.29
CA GLY A 145 -6.97 5.65 -4.53
C GLY A 145 -7.48 6.06 -3.14
N ALA A 146 -6.78 6.94 -2.44
CA ALA A 146 -7.23 7.47 -1.15
C ALA A 146 -8.55 8.24 -1.27
N TYR A 147 -8.71 9.08 -2.31
CA TYR A 147 -9.97 9.79 -2.59
C TYR A 147 -11.09 8.82 -2.99
N ALA A 148 -10.82 7.84 -3.85
CA ALA A 148 -11.79 6.82 -4.25
C ALA A 148 -12.33 6.03 -3.04
N LEU A 149 -11.43 5.52 -2.18
CA LEU A 149 -11.77 4.84 -0.92
C LEU A 149 -12.59 5.72 0.04
N SER A 150 -12.44 7.03 -0.07
CA SER A 150 -13.14 8.03 0.76
C SER A 150 -14.43 8.55 0.10
N GLY A 151 -14.90 7.92 -0.99
CA GLY A 151 -16.13 8.27 -1.70
C GLY A 151 -16.05 9.50 -2.60
N LYS A 152 -14.85 9.99 -2.92
CA LYS A 152 -14.61 11.14 -3.81
C LYS A 152 -14.06 10.69 -5.16
N LYS A 153 -14.87 9.94 -5.89
CA LYS A 153 -14.50 9.36 -7.20
C LYS A 153 -14.19 10.42 -8.25
N ASP A 154 -14.90 11.53 -8.24
CA ASP A 154 -14.70 12.69 -9.12
C ASP A 154 -13.28 13.29 -8.99
N ILE A 155 -12.81 13.47 -7.77
CA ILE A 155 -11.45 13.98 -7.51
C ILE A 155 -10.41 12.91 -7.92
N ALA A 156 -10.67 11.65 -7.61
CA ALA A 156 -9.78 10.56 -7.98
C ALA A 156 -9.60 10.44 -9.50
N GLU A 157 -10.68 10.52 -10.27
CA GLU A 157 -10.64 10.53 -11.74
C GLU A 157 -9.91 11.76 -12.28
N SER A 158 -10.17 12.93 -11.73
CA SER A 158 -9.46 14.16 -12.10
C SER A 158 -7.94 14.02 -11.91
N LEU A 159 -7.48 13.36 -10.85
CA LEU A 159 -6.06 13.09 -10.61
C LEU A 159 -5.46 12.14 -11.65
N LEU A 160 -6.17 11.07 -12.01
CA LEU A 160 -5.70 10.11 -13.01
C LEU A 160 -5.67 10.69 -14.42
N ASN A 161 -6.55 11.64 -14.72
CA ASN A 161 -6.64 12.31 -16.02
C ASN A 161 -5.65 13.49 -16.19
N GLN A 162 -4.83 13.82 -15.20
CA GLN A 162 -3.83 14.89 -15.25
C GLN A 162 -2.55 14.53 -16.03
N GLY A 163 -2.64 13.75 -17.06
CA GLY A 163 -1.54 13.33 -17.93
C GLY A 163 -1.45 11.82 -18.08
N PRO A 164 -0.56 11.34 -18.94
CA PRO A 164 -0.40 9.92 -19.16
C PRO A 164 0.09 9.23 -17.86
N LEU A 165 -0.52 8.08 -17.54
CA LEU A 165 -0.07 7.21 -16.46
C LEU A 165 1.10 6.34 -16.98
N GLU A 166 2.25 6.97 -17.15
CA GLU A 166 3.46 6.29 -17.61
C GLU A 166 4.27 5.79 -16.42
N PHE A 167 4.49 4.49 -16.40
CA PHE A 167 5.42 3.85 -15.47
C PHE A 167 6.68 3.48 -16.25
N LYS A 168 7.74 4.28 -16.08
CA LYS A 168 9.06 3.91 -16.60
C LYS A 168 9.53 2.68 -15.84
N ALA A 169 10.15 1.74 -16.57
CA ALA A 169 10.76 0.57 -15.92
C ALA A 169 11.79 1.01 -14.89
N TYR A 170 11.61 0.59 -13.65
CA TYR A 170 12.53 0.87 -12.54
C TYR A 170 12.46 -0.25 -11.51
N ARG A 171 13.51 -0.35 -10.71
CA ARG A 171 13.54 -1.18 -9.50
C ARG A 171 14.27 -0.40 -8.41
N ASP A 172 13.64 -0.31 -7.23
CA ASP A 172 14.24 0.28 -6.03
C ASP A 172 14.45 -0.84 -5.00
N ASP A 173 15.70 -1.20 -4.80
CA ASP A 173 16.05 -2.30 -3.91
C ASP A 173 16.34 -1.84 -2.46
N PHE A 174 16.22 -0.53 -2.15
CA PHE A 174 16.64 0.01 -0.86
C PHE A 174 15.55 0.74 -0.06
N TYR A 175 14.80 1.65 -0.68
CA TYR A 175 13.89 2.54 0.07
C TYR A 175 12.47 2.01 0.19
N ASN A 176 11.87 1.59 -0.91
CA ASN A 176 10.49 1.14 -0.94
C ASN A 176 10.28 -0.19 -1.68
N PHE A 177 11.38 -0.81 -2.14
CA PHE A 177 11.35 -2.07 -2.92
C PHE A 177 10.36 -2.01 -4.09
N GLY A 178 10.30 -0.85 -4.72
CA GLY A 178 9.37 -0.55 -5.79
C GLY A 178 9.82 -1.08 -7.13
N SER A 179 8.83 -1.30 -7.99
CA SER A 179 9.02 -1.54 -9.40
C SER A 179 7.83 -1.02 -10.18
N ASP A 180 8.01 -0.83 -11.47
CA ASP A 180 6.92 -0.44 -12.35
C ASP A 180 5.79 -1.50 -12.36
N ILE A 181 6.11 -2.77 -12.15
CA ILE A 181 5.12 -3.86 -12.05
C ILE A 181 4.27 -3.72 -10.79
N ARG A 182 4.90 -3.52 -9.62
CA ARG A 182 4.17 -3.28 -8.38
C ARG A 182 3.26 -2.06 -8.49
N ASP A 183 3.76 -0.98 -9.05
CA ASP A 183 3.02 0.26 -9.17
C ASP A 183 1.83 0.11 -10.12
N GLN A 184 2.02 -0.61 -11.24
CA GLN A 184 0.92 -0.94 -12.14
C GLN A 184 -0.11 -1.88 -11.50
N ALA A 185 0.30 -2.85 -10.69
CA ALA A 185 -0.61 -3.73 -9.96
C ALA A 185 -1.48 -2.94 -8.96
N MET A 186 -0.89 -1.98 -8.23
CA MET A 186 -1.67 -1.09 -7.36
C MET A 186 -2.61 -0.17 -8.16
N LEU A 187 -2.23 0.25 -9.37
CA LEU A 187 -3.14 1.00 -10.24
C LEU A 187 -4.36 0.17 -10.66
N VAL A 188 -4.20 -1.13 -10.90
CA VAL A 188 -5.36 -2.02 -11.17
C VAL A 188 -6.37 -1.93 -10.03
N GLN A 189 -5.91 -1.96 -8.77
CA GLN A 189 -6.81 -1.82 -7.61
C GLN A 189 -7.54 -0.48 -7.61
N VAL A 190 -6.84 0.63 -7.91
CA VAL A 190 -7.45 1.97 -7.98
C VAL A 190 -8.48 2.05 -9.11
N LEU A 191 -8.19 1.48 -10.28
CA LEU A 191 -9.13 1.43 -11.40
C LEU A 191 -10.40 0.63 -11.05
N VAL A 192 -10.26 -0.48 -10.33
CA VAL A 192 -11.42 -1.26 -9.83
C VAL A 192 -12.25 -0.44 -8.85
N LEU A 193 -11.64 0.31 -7.92
CA LEU A 193 -12.35 1.21 -7.00
C LEU A 193 -13.16 2.30 -7.74
N LEU A 194 -12.70 2.70 -8.94
CA LEU A 194 -13.36 3.67 -9.81
C LEU A 194 -14.33 3.02 -10.82
N GLU A 195 -14.56 1.71 -10.71
CA GLU A 195 -15.43 0.94 -11.62
C GLU A 195 -14.95 0.94 -13.08
N LYS A 196 -13.67 1.28 -13.32
CA LYS A 196 -13.00 1.27 -14.63
C LYS A 196 -12.50 -0.13 -15.00
N ASN A 197 -13.38 -1.12 -14.96
CA ASN A 197 -13.05 -2.54 -15.04
C ASN A 197 -12.37 -2.93 -16.37
N GLN A 198 -12.72 -2.30 -17.48
CA GLN A 198 -12.09 -2.59 -18.78
C GLN A 198 -10.63 -2.12 -18.82
N GLU A 199 -10.36 -0.93 -18.27
CA GLU A 199 -8.99 -0.39 -18.15
C GLU A 199 -8.16 -1.24 -17.18
N ALA A 200 -8.74 -1.64 -16.04
CA ALA A 200 -8.11 -2.52 -15.06
C ALA A 200 -7.73 -3.87 -15.69
N LEU A 201 -8.65 -4.52 -16.41
CA LEU A 201 -8.40 -5.79 -17.10
C LEU A 201 -7.32 -5.65 -18.20
N GLY A 202 -7.36 -4.57 -18.97
CA GLY A 202 -6.35 -4.28 -19.98
C GLY A 202 -4.95 -4.14 -19.39
N LEU A 203 -4.83 -3.45 -18.24
CA LEU A 203 -3.56 -3.29 -17.53
C LEU A 203 -3.09 -4.61 -16.90
N LEU A 204 -3.99 -5.36 -16.26
CA LEU A 204 -3.69 -6.66 -15.67
C LEU A 204 -3.13 -7.63 -16.73
N ASN A 205 -3.75 -7.70 -17.92
CA ASN A 205 -3.26 -8.53 -19.01
C ASN A 205 -1.85 -8.11 -19.49
N LYS A 206 -1.51 -6.82 -19.46
CA LYS A 206 -0.14 -6.35 -19.77
C LYS A 206 0.86 -6.82 -18.71
N ILE A 207 0.49 -6.71 -17.43
CA ILE A 207 1.32 -7.18 -16.31
C ILE A 207 1.59 -8.68 -16.44
N ILE A 208 0.55 -9.48 -16.65
CA ILE A 208 0.67 -10.95 -16.81
C ILE A 208 1.59 -11.32 -17.97
N LYS A 209 1.45 -10.65 -19.12
CA LYS A 209 2.33 -10.92 -20.29
C LYS A 209 3.80 -10.61 -19.99
N LYS A 210 4.05 -9.53 -19.25
CA LYS A 210 5.41 -9.16 -18.83
C LYS A 210 5.94 -10.14 -17.78
N SER A 211 5.07 -10.66 -16.92
CA SER A 211 5.42 -11.51 -15.79
C SER A 211 5.96 -12.89 -16.14
N ASN A 212 5.68 -13.38 -17.33
CA ASN A 212 6.10 -14.73 -17.74
C ASN A 212 7.61 -14.87 -17.98
N SER A 213 8.41 -13.80 -17.84
CA SER A 213 9.84 -13.80 -18.16
C SER A 213 10.78 -13.51 -16.97
N ASP A 214 10.28 -13.03 -15.83
CA ASP A 214 11.17 -12.46 -14.81
C ASP A 214 10.86 -12.97 -13.39
N TYR A 215 11.88 -12.90 -12.52
CA TYR A 215 11.75 -13.14 -11.08
C TYR A 215 11.04 -11.95 -10.42
N TYR A 216 9.99 -12.21 -9.62
CA TYR A 216 9.22 -11.22 -8.89
C TYR A 216 9.60 -11.15 -7.42
N SER A 217 9.71 -9.93 -6.93
CA SER A 217 9.83 -9.68 -5.49
C SER A 217 8.52 -10.03 -4.77
N THR A 218 8.62 -10.25 -3.46
CA THR A 218 7.44 -10.51 -2.62
C THR A 218 6.39 -9.41 -2.69
N GLN A 219 6.80 -8.16 -2.88
CA GLN A 219 5.87 -7.03 -2.98
C GLN A 219 5.15 -7.02 -4.33
N GLU A 220 5.84 -7.34 -5.42
CA GLU A 220 5.22 -7.49 -6.74
C GLU A 220 4.18 -8.61 -6.76
N GLN A 221 4.46 -9.71 -6.06
CA GLN A 221 3.52 -10.84 -5.93
C GLN A 221 2.31 -10.52 -5.03
N ALA A 222 2.44 -9.55 -4.12
CA ALA A 222 1.43 -9.24 -3.13
C ALA A 222 0.40 -8.20 -3.61
N MET A 223 0.72 -7.40 -4.62
CA MET A 223 -0.12 -6.33 -5.15
C MET A 223 -0.82 -6.75 -6.43
#